data_74d0dc5871cd937c686d7d12d5bcf091
#
_entry.id   74d0dc5871cd937c686d7d12d5bcf091
#
_cell.length_a   1.000
_cell.length_b   1.000
_cell.length_c   1.000
_cell.angle_alpha   90.00
_cell.angle_beta   90.00
_cell.angle_gamma   90.00
#
_symmetry.space_group_name_H-M   'P 1'
#
loop_
_entity.id
_entity.type
_entity.pdbx_description
1 polymer ?
#
loop_
_entity_poly.entity_id
_entity_poly.type
_entity_poly.pdbx_seq_one_letter_code
_entity_poly.pdbx_strand_id
1 'polypeptide(L)'
;DKSVAMSDGVSGGIFLNNEALAPEKRAALVTELKAGLLALTDPATGGKPFEAVYEPGEIYRGDAVSEAPDLITVCAPGYGVIVPHEFLLYSQDYLDSVFVKHRWSGRHEPYGIFLLSGPGVVPDSRVAPSMPDVAPAILYALGEEIPEYMDGRVPADGFDPAVLAERPPRGSRESGNAERGEEAYAGEDELEMAEGLKDLGYM
;
A
#
# COMPACT_ATOMS: atom_id res chain seq x y z
N ASP A 1 7.98 -0.06 -27.08
CA ASP A 1 8.76 -0.68 -26.02
C ASP A 1 8.64 -2.20 -26.13
N LYS A 2 9.76 -2.91 -26.00
CA LYS A 2 9.80 -4.39 -26.09
C LYS A 2 9.89 -5.03 -24.71
N SER A 3 9.78 -4.26 -23.64
CA SER A 3 9.80 -4.76 -22.28
C SER A 3 8.59 -5.66 -22.05
N VAL A 4 8.82 -6.84 -21.50
CA VAL A 4 7.76 -7.82 -21.19
C VAL A 4 7.24 -7.67 -19.77
N ALA A 5 7.99 -7.01 -18.88
CA ALA A 5 7.62 -6.73 -17.50
C ALA A 5 8.17 -5.38 -17.05
N MET A 6 7.49 -4.73 -16.12
CA MET A 6 7.88 -3.46 -15.52
C MET A 6 7.54 -3.51 -14.03
N SER A 7 8.46 -3.05 -13.17
CA SER A 7 8.19 -2.80 -11.76
C SER A 7 7.79 -1.34 -11.56
N ASP A 8 6.85 -1.06 -10.66
CA ASP A 8 6.54 0.29 -10.21
C ASP A 8 7.61 0.86 -9.27
N GLY A 9 8.53 0.01 -8.83
CA GLY A 9 9.73 0.37 -8.10
C GLY A 9 9.55 0.82 -6.65
N VAL A 10 8.37 1.21 -6.23
CA VAL A 10 8.10 1.73 -4.88
C VAL A 10 7.24 0.78 -4.07
N SER A 11 6.13 0.32 -4.63
CA SER A 11 5.19 -0.59 -3.95
C SER A 11 5.57 -2.06 -4.09
N GLY A 12 6.57 -2.40 -4.90
CA GLY A 12 6.95 -3.78 -5.20
C GLY A 12 6.02 -4.48 -6.18
N GLY A 13 5.17 -3.72 -6.87
CA GLY A 13 4.30 -4.22 -7.93
C GLY A 13 5.08 -4.54 -9.21
N ILE A 14 4.71 -5.62 -9.88
CA ILE A 14 5.25 -6.00 -11.19
C ILE A 14 4.08 -6.13 -12.16
N PHE A 15 4.13 -5.34 -13.25
CA PHE A 15 3.17 -5.36 -14.34
C PHE A 15 3.76 -6.07 -15.54
N LEU A 16 3.00 -6.95 -16.15
CA LEU A 16 3.38 -7.62 -17.39
C LEU A 16 2.76 -6.91 -18.59
N ASN A 17 3.53 -6.80 -19.67
CA ASN A 17 3.04 -6.21 -20.91
C ASN A 17 2.14 -7.19 -21.65
N ASN A 18 0.82 -7.04 -21.49
CA ASN A 18 -0.19 -7.89 -22.12
C ASN A 18 -0.20 -7.80 -23.66
N GLU A 19 0.30 -6.71 -24.25
CA GLU A 19 0.40 -6.58 -25.70
C GLU A 19 1.57 -7.41 -26.28
N ALA A 20 2.60 -7.63 -25.46
CA ALA A 20 3.82 -8.36 -25.87
C ALA A 20 3.74 -9.88 -25.56
N LEU A 21 2.74 -10.32 -24.77
CA LEU A 21 2.68 -11.68 -24.23
C LEU A 21 1.35 -12.37 -24.60
N ALA A 22 1.45 -13.57 -25.23
CA ALA A 22 0.29 -14.45 -25.34
C ALA A 22 -0.11 -15.00 -23.96
N PRO A 23 -1.42 -15.30 -23.72
CA PRO A 23 -1.93 -15.72 -22.41
C PRO A 23 -1.16 -16.89 -21.78
N GLU A 24 -0.82 -17.92 -22.57
CA GLU A 24 -0.10 -19.10 -22.07
C GLU A 24 1.34 -18.75 -21.64
N LYS A 25 1.98 -17.86 -22.40
CA LYS A 25 3.33 -17.36 -22.07
C LYS A 25 3.30 -16.49 -20.83
N ARG A 26 2.21 -15.70 -20.66
CA ARG A 26 2.03 -14.87 -19.47
C ARG A 26 1.95 -15.72 -18.19
N ALA A 27 1.11 -16.76 -18.16
CA ALA A 27 0.97 -17.65 -17.01
C ALA A 27 2.32 -18.36 -16.65
N ALA A 28 3.04 -18.81 -17.67
CA ALA A 28 4.36 -19.42 -17.48
C ALA A 28 5.36 -18.40 -16.90
N LEU A 29 5.35 -17.15 -17.39
CA LEU A 29 6.25 -16.09 -16.90
C LEU A 29 5.91 -15.68 -15.47
N VAL A 30 4.63 -15.57 -15.10
CA VAL A 30 4.21 -15.30 -13.70
C VAL A 30 4.79 -16.36 -12.77
N THR A 31 4.65 -17.64 -13.14
CA THR A 31 5.18 -18.76 -12.34
C THR A 31 6.71 -18.69 -12.22
N GLU A 32 7.39 -18.41 -13.31
CA GLU A 32 8.86 -18.31 -13.35
C GLU A 32 9.36 -17.14 -12.51
N LEU A 33 8.74 -15.96 -12.67
CA LEU A 33 9.10 -14.76 -11.90
C LEU A 33 8.87 -14.96 -10.41
N LYS A 34 7.71 -15.51 -10.02
CA LYS A 34 7.38 -15.80 -8.61
C LYS A 34 8.43 -16.73 -7.99
N ALA A 35 8.77 -17.81 -8.69
CA ALA A 35 9.79 -18.76 -8.23
C ALA A 35 11.19 -18.13 -8.18
N GLY A 36 11.58 -17.36 -9.20
CA GLY A 36 12.87 -16.70 -9.30
C GLY A 36 13.09 -15.66 -8.21
N LEU A 37 12.08 -14.81 -7.96
CA LEU A 37 12.13 -13.80 -6.90
C LEU A 37 12.27 -14.43 -5.50
N LEU A 38 11.52 -15.48 -5.20
CA LEU A 38 11.62 -16.21 -3.93
C LEU A 38 12.94 -16.98 -3.79
N ALA A 39 13.55 -17.39 -4.90
CA ALA A 39 14.85 -18.04 -4.91
C ALA A 39 16.01 -17.08 -4.77
N LEU A 40 15.81 -15.79 -5.07
CA LEU A 40 16.86 -14.77 -5.05
C LEU A 40 17.56 -14.75 -3.67
N THR A 41 18.86 -14.55 -3.71
CA THR A 41 19.70 -14.50 -2.51
C THR A 41 20.68 -13.34 -2.65
N ASP A 42 20.75 -12.50 -1.64
CA ASP A 42 21.75 -11.44 -1.57
C ASP A 42 23.16 -12.05 -1.40
N PRO A 43 24.07 -11.86 -2.37
CA PRO A 43 25.38 -12.45 -2.31
C PRO A 43 26.26 -11.91 -1.17
N ALA A 44 25.94 -10.72 -0.65
CA ALA A 44 26.72 -10.12 0.43
C ALA A 44 26.34 -10.62 1.82
N THR A 45 25.06 -10.97 2.01
CA THR A 45 24.53 -11.35 3.33
C THR A 45 24.06 -12.81 3.39
N GLY A 46 23.80 -13.44 2.25
CA GLY A 46 23.15 -14.75 2.15
C GLY A 46 21.65 -14.69 2.44
N GLY A 47 21.09 -13.50 2.69
CA GLY A 47 19.68 -13.29 3.02
C GLY A 47 18.76 -13.40 1.80
N LYS A 48 17.49 -13.64 2.07
CA LYS A 48 16.42 -13.61 1.07
C LYS A 48 15.81 -12.22 1.04
N PRO A 49 15.81 -11.51 -0.10
CA PRO A 49 15.27 -10.15 -0.19
C PRO A 49 13.74 -10.12 -0.17
N PHE A 50 13.08 -11.18 -0.58
CA PHE A 50 11.62 -11.28 -0.60
C PHE A 50 11.12 -12.35 0.38
N GLU A 51 10.19 -11.94 1.24
CA GLU A 51 9.49 -12.81 2.18
C GLU A 51 8.32 -13.52 1.50
N ALA A 52 7.62 -12.81 0.63
CA ALA A 52 6.51 -13.34 -0.16
C ALA A 52 6.39 -12.67 -1.53
N VAL A 53 5.77 -13.38 -2.46
CA VAL A 53 5.35 -12.86 -3.77
C VAL A 53 3.95 -13.39 -4.05
N TYR A 54 2.99 -12.48 -4.20
CA TYR A 54 1.58 -12.79 -4.38
C TYR A 54 1.10 -12.45 -5.78
N GLU A 55 0.14 -13.24 -6.27
CA GLU A 55 -0.75 -12.80 -7.33
C GLU A 55 -1.89 -11.97 -6.74
N PRO A 56 -2.46 -10.99 -7.47
CA PRO A 56 -3.44 -10.06 -6.88
C PRO A 56 -4.65 -10.78 -6.26
N GLY A 57 -5.16 -11.84 -6.86
CA GLY A 57 -6.29 -12.61 -6.34
C GLY A 57 -6.00 -13.38 -5.04
N GLU A 58 -4.73 -13.52 -4.64
CA GLU A 58 -4.36 -14.15 -3.36
C GLU A 58 -4.60 -13.20 -2.17
N ILE A 59 -4.50 -11.88 -2.39
CA ILE A 59 -4.52 -10.86 -1.32
C ILE A 59 -5.61 -9.80 -1.47
N TYR A 60 -6.04 -9.49 -2.70
CA TYR A 60 -7.07 -8.49 -2.96
C TYR A 60 -8.41 -9.14 -3.34
N ARG A 61 -9.49 -8.38 -3.12
CA ARG A 61 -10.85 -8.77 -3.48
C ARG A 61 -11.57 -7.57 -4.09
N GLY A 62 -12.66 -7.84 -4.83
CA GLY A 62 -13.49 -6.82 -5.47
C GLY A 62 -13.12 -6.57 -6.93
N ASP A 63 -13.83 -5.64 -7.56
CA ASP A 63 -13.80 -5.42 -9.00
C ASP A 63 -12.48 -4.80 -9.48
N ALA A 64 -11.80 -4.03 -8.63
CA ALA A 64 -10.53 -3.38 -8.93
C ALA A 64 -9.31 -4.33 -8.94
N VAL A 65 -9.47 -5.61 -8.60
CA VAL A 65 -8.37 -6.61 -8.64
C VAL A 65 -7.76 -6.72 -10.04
N SER A 66 -8.54 -6.48 -11.08
CA SER A 66 -8.06 -6.51 -12.48
C SER A 66 -7.09 -5.35 -12.83
N GLU A 67 -7.06 -4.29 -12.02
CA GLU A 67 -6.17 -3.14 -12.18
C GLU A 67 -4.88 -3.28 -11.37
N ALA A 68 -4.80 -4.29 -10.50
CA ALA A 68 -3.64 -4.54 -9.67
C ALA A 68 -2.44 -5.05 -10.49
N PRO A 69 -1.21 -4.90 -9.96
CA PRO A 69 -0.02 -5.53 -10.54
C PRO A 69 -0.18 -7.03 -10.69
N ASP A 70 0.46 -7.63 -11.69
CA ASP A 70 0.44 -9.07 -11.92
C ASP A 70 1.10 -9.88 -10.79
N LEU A 71 2.12 -9.29 -10.17
CA LEU A 71 2.76 -9.80 -8.96
C LEU A 71 2.98 -8.67 -7.95
N ILE A 72 2.78 -8.99 -6.68
CA ILE A 72 3.04 -8.09 -5.55
C ILE A 72 4.13 -8.71 -4.69
N THR A 73 5.24 -8.01 -4.54
CA THR A 73 6.38 -8.49 -3.75
C THR A 73 6.34 -7.92 -2.34
N VAL A 74 6.63 -8.75 -1.35
CA VAL A 74 6.82 -8.34 0.04
C VAL A 74 8.29 -8.51 0.39
N CYS A 75 8.97 -7.40 0.67
CA CYS A 75 10.37 -7.43 1.04
C CYS A 75 10.56 -7.96 2.45
N ALA A 76 11.60 -8.76 2.66
CA ALA A 76 12.06 -9.12 3.99
C ALA A 76 12.62 -7.90 4.75
N PRO A 77 12.61 -7.91 6.09
CA PRO A 77 13.18 -6.82 6.89
C PRO A 77 14.60 -6.47 6.44
N GLY A 78 14.87 -5.19 6.25
CA GLY A 78 16.16 -4.70 5.78
C GLY A 78 16.31 -4.62 4.25
N TYR A 79 15.38 -5.14 3.47
CA TYR A 79 15.35 -5.04 2.01
C TYR A 79 14.23 -4.13 1.53
N GLY A 80 14.36 -3.58 0.35
CA GLY A 80 13.33 -2.77 -0.31
C GLY A 80 13.55 -2.73 -1.82
N VAL A 81 12.49 -2.53 -2.56
CA VAL A 81 12.54 -2.25 -4.00
C VAL A 81 12.76 -0.76 -4.21
N ILE A 82 13.57 -0.39 -5.17
CA ILE A 82 13.87 1.01 -5.51
C ILE A 82 13.73 1.22 -7.01
N VAL A 83 13.42 2.46 -7.40
CA VAL A 83 13.34 2.86 -8.81
C VAL A 83 14.73 3.26 -9.30
N PRO A 84 15.31 2.55 -10.29
CA PRO A 84 16.66 2.83 -10.75
C PRO A 84 16.87 4.25 -11.30
N HIS A 85 15.84 4.85 -11.93
CA HIS A 85 15.99 6.13 -12.61
C HIS A 85 16.32 7.30 -11.68
N GLU A 86 15.86 7.27 -10.43
CA GLU A 86 16.19 8.31 -9.44
C GLU A 86 17.66 8.25 -8.99
N PHE A 87 18.30 7.09 -9.15
CA PHE A 87 19.64 6.81 -8.69
C PHE A 87 20.67 6.65 -9.79
N LEU A 88 20.26 6.37 -11.03
CA LEU A 88 21.16 6.28 -12.19
C LEU A 88 21.98 7.55 -12.42
N LEU A 89 21.53 8.68 -11.90
CA LEU A 89 22.25 9.96 -11.98
C LEU A 89 23.45 10.03 -11.01
N TYR A 90 23.57 9.10 -10.05
CA TYR A 90 24.50 9.25 -8.92
C TYR A 90 25.51 8.13 -8.73
N SER A 91 25.40 6.98 -9.40
CA SER A 91 26.35 5.89 -9.19
C SER A 91 26.37 4.86 -10.33
N GLN A 92 27.58 4.52 -10.79
CA GLN A 92 27.83 3.40 -11.72
C GLN A 92 27.54 2.03 -11.08
N ASP A 93 27.54 1.96 -9.76
CA ASP A 93 27.36 0.70 -9.01
C ASP A 93 25.98 0.04 -9.25
N TYR A 94 24.98 0.83 -9.67
CA TYR A 94 23.64 0.33 -10.00
C TYR A 94 23.58 -0.46 -11.32
N LEU A 95 24.48 -0.23 -12.22
CA LEU A 95 24.52 -0.95 -13.50
C LEU A 95 25.13 -2.36 -13.38
N ASP A 96 25.90 -2.57 -12.31
CA ASP A 96 26.69 -3.78 -12.12
C ASP A 96 26.08 -4.73 -11.08
N SER A 97 25.05 -4.32 -10.31
CA SER A 97 24.45 -5.12 -9.26
C SER A 97 22.93 -4.93 -9.14
N VAL A 98 22.22 -6.04 -8.95
CA VAL A 98 20.79 -6.06 -8.56
C VAL A 98 20.61 -5.61 -7.11
N PHE A 99 21.66 -5.69 -6.29
CA PHE A 99 21.66 -5.30 -4.89
C PHE A 99 22.51 -4.06 -4.69
N VAL A 100 21.89 -3.04 -4.11
CA VAL A 100 22.54 -1.77 -3.79
C VAL A 100 22.33 -1.42 -2.33
N LYS A 101 23.40 -0.90 -1.70
CA LYS A 101 23.34 -0.43 -0.33
C LYS A 101 22.74 0.96 -0.30
N HIS A 102 21.59 1.09 0.38
CA HIS A 102 20.91 2.36 0.50
C HIS A 102 21.13 3.03 1.85
N ARG A 103 21.09 4.38 1.89
CA ARG A 103 21.33 5.20 3.09
C ARG A 103 20.07 5.82 3.71
N TRP A 104 18.87 5.43 3.24
CA TRP A 104 17.65 5.97 3.82
C TRP A 104 17.49 5.48 5.26
N SER A 105 17.18 6.42 6.15
CA SER A 105 16.96 6.15 7.57
C SER A 105 15.50 5.77 7.86
N GLY A 106 14.59 5.90 6.88
CA GLY A 106 13.18 5.58 7.01
C GLY A 106 12.65 4.89 5.76
N ARG A 107 11.69 4.01 5.94
CA ARG A 107 10.97 3.31 4.87
C ARG A 107 9.59 2.88 5.37
N HIS A 108 8.74 2.51 4.44
CA HIS A 108 7.46 1.88 4.78
C HIS A 108 7.70 0.50 5.39
N GLU A 109 7.01 0.22 6.48
CA GLU A 109 7.03 -1.07 7.16
C GLU A 109 5.60 -1.61 7.26
N PRO A 110 5.42 -2.95 7.29
CA PRO A 110 4.09 -3.55 7.40
C PRO A 110 3.34 -3.18 8.68
N TYR A 111 4.07 -2.84 9.73
CA TYR A 111 3.51 -2.45 11.02
C TYR A 111 3.74 -0.97 11.27
N GLY A 112 2.65 -0.23 11.39
CA GLY A 112 2.65 1.18 11.73
C GLY A 112 2.39 1.42 13.22
N ILE A 113 2.18 2.67 13.56
CA ILE A 113 1.75 3.10 14.89
C ILE A 113 0.30 3.57 14.79
N PHE A 114 -0.56 3.06 15.68
CA PHE A 114 -1.92 3.53 15.83
C PHE A 114 -2.08 4.09 17.24
N LEU A 115 -2.57 5.32 17.36
CA LEU A 115 -2.88 5.97 18.62
C LEU A 115 -4.34 6.43 18.61
N LEU A 116 -5.07 6.05 19.62
CA LEU A 116 -6.44 6.50 19.86
C LEU A 116 -6.49 7.21 21.20
N SER A 117 -7.04 8.44 21.24
CA SER A 117 -7.16 9.23 22.45
C SER A 117 -8.38 10.15 22.37
N GLY A 118 -9.08 10.30 23.45
CA GLY A 118 -10.25 11.18 23.54
C GLY A 118 -11.37 10.64 24.43
N PRO A 119 -12.51 11.35 24.48
CA PRO A 119 -13.67 10.90 25.21
C PRO A 119 -14.18 9.54 24.70
N GLY A 120 -14.49 8.63 25.62
CA GLY A 120 -14.99 7.30 25.27
C GLY A 120 -13.93 6.31 24.81
N VAL A 121 -12.64 6.66 24.86
CA VAL A 121 -11.53 5.74 24.64
C VAL A 121 -11.13 5.11 25.98
N VAL A 122 -10.88 3.80 25.95
CA VAL A 122 -10.39 3.08 27.14
C VAL A 122 -8.93 3.44 27.38
N PRO A 123 -8.57 4.06 28.52
CA PRO A 123 -7.19 4.35 28.84
C PRO A 123 -6.34 3.08 28.88
N ASP A 124 -5.10 3.18 28.41
CA ASP A 124 -4.10 2.10 28.42
C ASP A 124 -4.54 0.81 27.68
N SER A 125 -5.61 0.89 26.88
CA SER A 125 -6.01 -0.23 26.03
C SER A 125 -4.96 -0.51 24.95
N ARG A 126 -4.79 -1.78 24.59
CA ARG A 126 -3.94 -2.20 23.48
C ARG A 126 -4.83 -2.73 22.37
N VAL A 127 -4.90 -1.96 21.30
CA VAL A 127 -5.62 -2.32 20.07
C VAL A 127 -4.61 -2.57 18.95
N ALA A 128 -4.91 -3.51 18.08
CA ALA A 128 -4.10 -3.81 16.92
C ALA A 128 -4.97 -3.78 15.64
N PRO A 129 -5.46 -2.59 15.24
CA PRO A 129 -6.26 -2.47 14.03
C PRO A 129 -5.41 -2.74 12.81
N SER A 130 -6.07 -3.25 11.78
CA SER A 130 -5.52 -3.28 10.43
C SER A 130 -5.67 -1.92 9.75
N MET A 131 -4.94 -1.66 8.66
CA MET A 131 -5.04 -0.40 7.93
C MET A 131 -6.48 -0.07 7.49
N PRO A 132 -7.30 -1.02 6.98
CA PRO A 132 -8.71 -0.77 6.65
C PRO A 132 -9.56 -0.32 7.84
N ASP A 133 -9.19 -0.64 9.08
CA ASP A 133 -9.96 -0.28 10.28
C ASP A 133 -9.82 1.20 10.67
N VAL A 134 -8.82 1.89 10.13
CA VAL A 134 -8.53 3.30 10.48
C VAL A 134 -9.67 4.23 10.07
N ALA A 135 -10.17 4.11 8.85
CA ALA A 135 -11.26 4.95 8.38
C ALA A 135 -12.58 4.70 9.15
N PRO A 136 -13.03 3.47 9.38
CA PRO A 136 -14.15 3.19 10.29
C PRO A 136 -13.98 3.74 11.70
N ALA A 137 -12.75 3.67 12.27
CA ALA A 137 -12.47 4.23 13.59
C ALA A 137 -12.65 5.75 13.62
N ILE A 138 -12.19 6.45 12.58
CA ILE A 138 -12.34 7.91 12.44
C ILE A 138 -13.84 8.27 12.31
N LEU A 139 -14.57 7.63 11.41
CA LEU A 139 -16.00 7.89 11.22
C LEU A 139 -16.79 7.66 12.50
N TYR A 140 -16.51 6.57 13.19
CA TYR A 140 -17.12 6.27 14.48
C TYR A 140 -16.82 7.35 15.53
N ALA A 141 -15.55 7.79 15.64
CA ALA A 141 -15.15 8.84 16.57
C ALA A 141 -15.87 10.17 16.29
N LEU A 142 -16.10 10.49 15.01
CA LEU A 142 -16.85 11.68 14.58
C LEU A 142 -18.36 11.54 14.73
N GLY A 143 -18.88 10.34 14.97
CA GLY A 143 -20.32 10.07 15.10
C GLY A 143 -21.01 9.80 13.76
N GLU A 144 -20.24 9.61 12.71
CA GLU A 144 -20.70 9.36 11.35
C GLU A 144 -21.05 7.89 11.12
N GLU A 145 -21.84 7.63 10.08
CA GLU A 145 -22.16 6.28 9.62
C GLU A 145 -20.96 5.70 8.84
N ILE A 146 -20.79 4.38 8.92
CA ILE A 146 -19.71 3.66 8.27
C ILE A 146 -20.26 3.02 6.99
N PRO A 147 -19.81 3.42 5.80
CA PRO A 147 -20.27 2.82 4.56
C PRO A 147 -20.03 1.31 4.50
N GLU A 148 -21.06 0.55 4.06
CA GLU A 148 -21.01 -0.93 3.98
C GLU A 148 -19.94 -1.45 2.99
N TYR A 149 -19.42 -0.60 2.08
CA TYR A 149 -18.35 -0.98 1.17
C TYR A 149 -16.95 -0.97 1.82
N MET A 150 -16.82 -0.45 3.05
CA MET A 150 -15.54 -0.48 3.77
C MET A 150 -15.27 -1.87 4.33
N ASP A 151 -14.11 -2.43 4.00
CA ASP A 151 -13.67 -3.76 4.49
C ASP A 151 -13.29 -3.75 5.98
N GLY A 152 -12.96 -2.58 6.52
CA GLY A 152 -12.54 -2.40 7.89
C GLY A 152 -13.70 -2.30 8.87
N ARG A 153 -13.38 -2.35 10.16
CA ARG A 153 -14.33 -2.26 11.27
C ARG A 153 -13.82 -1.34 12.38
N VAL A 154 -14.73 -0.86 13.21
CA VAL A 154 -14.36 -0.12 14.42
C VAL A 154 -13.57 -1.02 15.36
N PRO A 155 -12.37 -0.60 15.83
CA PRO A 155 -11.59 -1.36 16.82
C PRO A 155 -12.23 -1.25 18.21
N ALA A 156 -13.26 -2.06 18.44
CA ALA A 156 -14.14 -1.98 19.60
C ALA A 156 -13.40 -2.06 20.95
N ASP A 157 -12.30 -2.81 21.01
CA ASP A 157 -11.47 -2.95 22.22
C ASP A 157 -10.80 -1.61 22.66
N GLY A 158 -10.79 -0.63 21.78
CA GLY A 158 -10.27 0.72 22.06
C GLY A 158 -11.31 1.68 22.65
N PHE A 159 -12.60 1.34 22.63
CA PHE A 159 -13.69 2.19 23.08
C PHE A 159 -14.37 1.63 24.33
N ASP A 160 -14.85 2.53 25.19
CA ASP A 160 -15.62 2.15 26.38
C ASP A 160 -16.86 1.36 25.97
N PRO A 161 -17.10 0.17 26.54
CA PRO A 161 -18.28 -0.63 26.26
C PRO A 161 -19.59 0.12 26.48
N ALA A 162 -19.64 1.05 27.44
CA ALA A 162 -20.83 1.87 27.68
C ALA A 162 -21.09 2.83 26.51
N VAL A 163 -20.02 3.42 25.93
CA VAL A 163 -20.13 4.29 24.77
C VAL A 163 -20.56 3.49 23.53
N LEU A 164 -20.02 2.29 23.35
CA LEU A 164 -20.42 1.39 22.26
C LEU A 164 -21.87 0.94 22.39
N ALA A 165 -22.35 0.73 23.62
CA ALA A 165 -23.74 0.36 23.87
C ALA A 165 -24.70 1.53 23.62
N GLU A 166 -24.33 2.75 24.02
CA GLU A 166 -25.11 3.96 23.80
C GLU A 166 -25.12 4.38 22.32
N ARG A 167 -23.97 4.27 21.67
CA ARG A 167 -23.78 4.64 20.28
C ARG A 167 -23.11 3.48 19.52
N PRO A 168 -23.86 2.43 19.14
CA PRO A 168 -23.30 1.34 18.36
C PRO A 168 -22.85 1.83 16.98
N PRO A 169 -21.78 1.26 16.41
CA PRO A 169 -21.38 1.54 15.02
C PRO A 169 -22.57 1.31 14.07
N ARG A 170 -22.85 2.29 13.21
CA ARG A 170 -23.94 2.23 12.25
C ARG A 170 -23.38 2.07 10.86
N GLY A 171 -23.89 1.09 10.13
CA GLY A 171 -23.61 0.94 8.71
C GLY A 171 -24.52 1.83 7.86
N SER A 172 -24.02 2.38 6.78
CA SER A 172 -24.82 3.05 5.76
C SER A 172 -24.70 2.31 4.43
N ARG A 173 -25.85 2.16 3.76
CA ARG A 173 -25.92 1.58 2.41
C ARG A 173 -25.65 2.58 1.30
N GLU A 174 -25.35 3.82 1.64
CA GLU A 174 -24.94 4.77 0.63
C GLU A 174 -23.70 4.21 -0.08
N SER A 175 -23.91 3.75 -1.31
CA SER A 175 -22.81 3.42 -2.19
C SER A 175 -22.01 4.69 -2.36
N GLY A 176 -20.72 4.65 -2.09
CA GLY A 176 -19.79 5.75 -2.36
C GLY A 176 -19.59 6.04 -3.85
N ASN A 177 -20.67 6.03 -4.61
CA ASN A 177 -20.81 6.73 -5.85
C ASN A 177 -20.99 8.24 -5.56
N ALA A 178 -20.11 8.80 -4.72
CA ALA A 178 -19.66 10.12 -5.05
C ALA A 178 -19.11 9.96 -6.48
N GLU A 179 -19.85 10.46 -7.49
CA GLU A 179 -19.24 10.80 -8.77
C GLU A 179 -17.87 11.32 -8.40
N ARG A 180 -16.80 10.69 -8.85
CA ARG A 180 -15.47 11.29 -8.80
C ARG A 180 -15.65 12.54 -9.63
N GLY A 181 -16.04 13.61 -8.95
CA GLY A 181 -16.12 14.91 -9.58
C GLY A 181 -14.71 15.19 -10.05
N GLU A 182 -14.54 15.25 -11.37
CA GLU A 182 -13.32 15.79 -11.99
C GLU A 182 -13.04 17.24 -11.55
N GLU A 183 -13.89 17.80 -10.69
CA GLU A 183 -13.84 19.16 -10.14
C GLU A 183 -13.59 19.18 -8.62
N ALA A 184 -12.81 18.24 -8.08
CA ALA A 184 -12.54 18.20 -6.64
C ALA A 184 -11.78 19.45 -6.12
N TYR A 185 -11.04 20.15 -6.99
CA TYR A 185 -10.30 21.36 -6.64
C TYR A 185 -10.45 22.41 -7.74
N ALA A 186 -10.90 23.63 -7.39
CA ALA A 186 -10.80 24.78 -8.29
C ALA A 186 -9.31 25.17 -8.40
N GLY A 187 -8.90 25.69 -9.55
CA GLY A 187 -7.48 25.92 -9.85
C GLY A 187 -6.70 26.79 -8.84
N GLU A 188 -7.37 27.58 -8.00
CA GLU A 188 -6.75 28.33 -6.89
C GLU A 188 -6.34 27.40 -5.75
N ASP A 189 -7.18 26.40 -5.40
CA ASP A 189 -6.89 25.41 -4.35
C ASP A 189 -5.76 24.48 -4.76
N GLU A 190 -5.66 24.15 -6.05
CA GLU A 190 -4.57 23.34 -6.62
C GLU A 190 -3.21 24.05 -6.51
N LEU A 191 -3.18 25.34 -6.74
CA LEU A 191 -1.97 26.16 -6.61
C LEU A 191 -1.54 26.31 -5.15
N GLU A 192 -2.47 26.54 -4.23
CA GLU A 192 -2.19 26.66 -2.79
C GLU A 192 -1.67 25.33 -2.21
N MET A 193 -2.26 24.20 -2.65
CA MET A 193 -1.79 22.88 -2.28
C MET A 193 -0.40 22.56 -2.84
N ALA A 194 -0.14 22.92 -4.10
CA ALA A 194 1.16 22.75 -4.74
C ALA A 194 2.25 23.59 -4.05
N GLU A 195 1.96 24.83 -3.66
CA GLU A 195 2.86 25.66 -2.87
C GLU A 195 3.11 25.06 -1.49
N GLY A 196 2.08 24.57 -0.79
CA GLY A 196 2.21 23.90 0.49
C GLY A 196 3.05 22.63 0.43
N LEU A 197 2.90 21.82 -0.61
CA LEU A 197 3.71 20.62 -0.84
C LEU A 197 5.17 20.95 -1.15
N LYS A 198 5.42 22.03 -1.89
CA LYS A 198 6.75 22.53 -2.19
C LYS A 198 7.47 23.01 -0.94
N ASP A 199 6.78 23.77 -0.07
CA ASP A 199 7.33 24.25 1.21
C ASP A 199 7.66 23.09 2.17
N LEU A 200 6.96 21.96 2.04
CA LEU A 200 7.24 20.73 2.80
C LEU A 200 8.31 19.85 2.13
N GLY A 201 8.83 20.25 0.96
CA GLY A 201 9.91 19.53 0.27
C GLY A 201 9.45 18.29 -0.54
N TYR A 202 8.17 18.22 -0.91
CA TYR A 202 7.64 17.12 -1.72
C TYR A 202 7.69 17.37 -3.24
N MET A 203 8.08 18.54 -3.67
CA MET A 203 8.26 18.91 -5.10
C MET A 203 9.50 19.76 -5.32
#